data_e1d2fa5d2c6d3f6db175fd9479e6feb6
#
_entry.id   e1d2fa5d2c6d3f6db175fd9479e6feb6
#
_cell.length_a   1.000
_cell.length_b   1.000
_cell.length_c   1.000
_cell.angle_alpha   90.00
_cell.angle_beta   90.00
_cell.angle_gamma   90.00
#
_symmetry.space_group_name_H-M   'P 1'
#
loop_
_entity.id
_entity.type
_entity.pdbx_description
1 polymer ?
#
loop_
_entity_poly.entity_id
_entity_poly.type
_entity_poly.pdbx_seq_one_letter_code
_entity_poly.pdbx_strand_id
1 'polypeptide(L)'
;LLQYTDTYGPVPYSSVLAADELAERPSSYAYDKQEDIYKAIFAQLDKALEGLDTETAGLASFDCWCNGDRTLWKKIANQLKLRMALRIVKVNPVDAEKYAKEAIQAGVLEDKDILINKSYSNELRRMMDWLDSGIGSSIVAFMNGYNDPRRPLYFTTNVRHLVKETAEPTGEKDQNNEDIYNESDILIRKGAQYIGVPVGCELGNKNGGND
;
A
#
# COMPACT_ATOMS: atom_id res chain seq x y z
N LEU A 1 -4.43 -12.23 -1.36
CA LEU A 1 -3.53 -13.38 -1.53
C LEU A 1 -2.11 -12.94 -1.88
N LEU A 2 -1.91 -12.16 -2.96
CA LEU A 2 -0.59 -11.69 -3.38
C LEU A 2 0.20 -11.03 -2.23
N GLN A 3 -0.41 -10.11 -1.50
CA GLN A 3 0.22 -9.42 -0.38
C GLN A 3 0.66 -10.39 0.73
N TYR A 4 -0.14 -11.40 1.03
CA TYR A 4 0.20 -12.39 2.04
C TYR A 4 1.39 -13.27 1.62
N THR A 5 1.37 -13.81 0.39
CA THR A 5 2.49 -14.63 -0.08
C THR A 5 3.77 -13.83 -0.27
N ASP A 6 3.68 -12.54 -0.64
CA ASP A 6 4.84 -11.65 -0.72
C ASP A 6 5.46 -11.35 0.65
N THR A 7 4.65 -11.35 1.72
CA THR A 7 5.11 -11.06 3.08
C THR A 7 5.62 -12.32 3.78
N TYR A 8 4.92 -13.43 3.63
CA TYR A 8 5.17 -14.65 4.42
C TYR A 8 5.73 -15.82 3.61
N GLY A 9 5.81 -15.69 2.28
CA GLY A 9 6.22 -16.79 1.39
C GLY A 9 5.11 -17.82 1.21
N PRO A 10 5.37 -19.12 1.52
CA PRO A 10 4.33 -20.15 1.48
C PRO A 10 3.18 -19.83 2.43
N VAL A 11 1.94 -19.97 1.95
CA VAL A 11 0.72 -19.79 2.76
C VAL A 11 -0.31 -20.85 2.39
N PRO A 12 -1.24 -21.22 3.27
CA PRO A 12 -2.32 -22.14 2.93
C PRO A 12 -3.31 -21.44 1.99
N TYR A 13 -3.45 -21.96 0.77
CA TYR A 13 -4.34 -21.43 -0.25
C TYR A 13 -5.25 -22.50 -0.84
N SER A 14 -4.70 -23.49 -1.54
CA SER A 14 -5.50 -24.55 -2.17
C SER A 14 -6.29 -25.38 -1.16
N SER A 15 -5.68 -25.68 -0.03
CA SER A 15 -6.33 -26.41 1.07
C SER A 15 -7.45 -25.60 1.74
N VAL A 16 -7.32 -24.27 1.80
CA VAL A 16 -8.40 -23.40 2.32
C VAL A 16 -9.56 -23.36 1.35
N LEU A 17 -9.31 -23.19 0.05
CA LEU A 17 -10.36 -23.20 -0.97
C LEU A 17 -11.12 -24.54 -0.99
N ALA A 18 -10.41 -25.66 -0.92
CA ALA A 18 -11.03 -26.98 -0.87
C ALA A 18 -11.88 -27.16 0.41
N ALA A 19 -11.50 -26.52 1.51
CA ALA A 19 -12.24 -26.65 2.78
C ALA A 19 -13.59 -25.91 2.79
N ASP A 20 -13.80 -24.93 1.92
CA ASP A 20 -15.10 -24.25 1.81
C ASP A 20 -16.20 -25.18 1.26
N GLU A 21 -15.82 -26.27 0.59
CA GLU A 21 -16.75 -27.29 0.08
C GLU A 21 -16.99 -28.42 1.08
N LEU A 22 -16.29 -28.42 2.22
CA LEU A 22 -16.40 -29.48 3.24
C LEU A 22 -17.46 -29.13 4.29
N ALA A 23 -18.20 -30.13 4.75
CA ALA A 23 -19.18 -30.00 5.84
C ALA A 23 -18.53 -29.65 7.18
N GLU A 24 -17.29 -30.09 7.40
CA GLU A 24 -16.47 -29.78 8.58
C GLU A 24 -15.11 -29.23 8.16
N ARG A 25 -14.70 -28.14 8.81
CA ARG A 25 -13.39 -27.53 8.53
C ARG A 25 -12.28 -28.37 9.16
N PRO A 26 -11.18 -28.62 8.43
CA PRO A 26 -10.04 -29.34 9.00
C PRO A 26 -9.36 -28.52 10.11
N SER A 27 -8.74 -29.23 11.05
CA SER A 27 -7.99 -28.59 12.16
C SER A 27 -6.66 -27.94 11.71
N SER A 28 -6.17 -28.28 10.52
CA SER A 28 -4.95 -27.73 9.94
C SER A 28 -5.05 -27.68 8.42
N TYR A 29 -4.29 -26.76 7.81
CA TYR A 29 -4.26 -26.54 6.38
C TYR A 29 -2.83 -26.72 5.85
N ALA A 30 -2.69 -27.39 4.71
CA ALA A 30 -1.41 -27.52 4.03
C ALA A 30 -1.00 -26.18 3.40
N TYR A 31 0.30 -25.89 3.43
CA TYR A 31 0.88 -24.69 2.82
C TYR A 31 1.24 -24.97 1.37
N ASP A 32 0.86 -24.07 0.48
CA ASP A 32 1.28 -24.07 -0.92
C ASP A 32 2.60 -23.34 -1.09
N LYS A 33 3.40 -23.76 -2.06
CA LYS A 33 4.61 -23.04 -2.43
C LYS A 33 4.26 -21.69 -3.06
N GLN A 34 5.04 -20.67 -2.78
CA GLN A 34 4.83 -19.33 -3.34
C GLN A 34 4.74 -19.35 -4.88
N GLU A 35 5.57 -20.15 -5.54
CA GLU A 35 5.52 -20.33 -6.99
C GLU A 35 4.15 -20.79 -7.49
N ASP A 36 3.56 -21.78 -6.84
CA ASP A 36 2.26 -22.33 -7.22
C ASP A 36 1.13 -21.33 -6.97
N ILE A 37 1.24 -20.57 -5.89
CA ILE A 37 0.31 -19.46 -5.58
C ILE A 37 0.38 -18.38 -6.67
N TYR A 38 1.59 -17.98 -7.11
CA TYR A 38 1.74 -17.01 -8.20
C TYR A 38 1.12 -17.52 -9.51
N LYS A 39 1.35 -18.79 -9.87
CA LYS A 39 0.71 -19.42 -11.03
C LYS A 39 -0.81 -19.39 -10.94
N ALA A 40 -1.35 -19.70 -9.77
CA ALA A 40 -2.80 -19.64 -9.53
C ALA A 40 -3.36 -18.22 -9.67
N ILE A 41 -2.64 -17.20 -9.18
CA ILE A 41 -3.08 -15.79 -9.30
C ILE A 41 -3.06 -15.35 -10.77
N PHE A 42 -2.03 -15.69 -11.54
CA PHE A 42 -2.00 -15.40 -12.98
C PHE A 42 -3.19 -16.05 -13.70
N ALA A 43 -3.48 -17.31 -13.44
CA ALA A 43 -4.61 -18.00 -14.02
C ALA A 43 -5.97 -17.38 -13.62
N GLN A 44 -6.11 -16.94 -12.38
CA GLN A 44 -7.31 -16.21 -11.93
C GLN A 44 -7.47 -14.85 -12.61
N LEU A 45 -6.38 -14.12 -12.82
CA LEU A 45 -6.41 -12.85 -13.55
C LEU A 45 -6.85 -13.06 -15.00
N ASP A 46 -6.34 -14.08 -15.68
CA ASP A 46 -6.73 -14.42 -17.04
C ASP A 46 -8.22 -14.76 -17.12
N LYS A 47 -8.70 -15.60 -16.21
CA LYS A 47 -10.14 -15.92 -16.11
C LYS A 47 -11.00 -14.70 -15.82
N ALA A 48 -10.54 -13.80 -14.96
CA ALA A 48 -11.25 -12.55 -14.66
C ALA A 48 -11.32 -11.62 -15.88
N LEU A 49 -10.23 -11.53 -16.66
CA LEU A 49 -10.16 -10.76 -17.90
C LEU A 49 -11.15 -11.30 -18.94
N GLU A 50 -11.24 -12.63 -19.12
CA GLU A 50 -12.24 -13.27 -19.97
C GLU A 50 -13.67 -12.93 -19.52
N GLY A 51 -13.94 -12.96 -18.21
CA GLY A 51 -15.24 -12.61 -17.65
C GLY A 51 -15.65 -11.14 -17.87
N LEU A 52 -14.66 -10.23 -17.96
CA LEU A 52 -14.90 -8.82 -18.25
C LEU A 52 -15.27 -8.55 -19.72
N ASP A 53 -15.10 -9.51 -20.62
CA ASP A 53 -15.53 -9.41 -22.04
C ASP A 53 -17.01 -9.68 -22.25
N THR A 54 -17.69 -10.22 -21.24
CA THR A 54 -19.13 -10.49 -21.34
C THR A 54 -19.95 -9.19 -21.25
N GLU A 55 -21.04 -9.08 -21.99
CA GLU A 55 -21.92 -7.90 -22.00
C GLU A 55 -22.88 -7.79 -20.80
N THR A 56 -22.67 -8.59 -19.76
CA THR A 56 -23.55 -8.59 -18.59
C THR A 56 -23.49 -7.23 -17.89
N ALA A 57 -24.65 -6.66 -17.58
CA ALA A 57 -24.76 -5.40 -16.85
C ALA A 57 -24.00 -5.49 -15.52
N GLY A 58 -23.03 -4.61 -15.33
CA GLY A 58 -22.25 -4.57 -14.12
C GLY A 58 -22.98 -3.86 -12.99
N LEU A 59 -22.50 -4.05 -11.77
CA LEU A 59 -22.98 -3.37 -10.57
C LEU A 59 -22.37 -1.95 -10.48
N ALA A 60 -22.53 -1.14 -11.56
CA ALA A 60 -21.87 0.16 -11.70
C ALA A 60 -22.13 1.10 -10.51
N SER A 61 -23.34 1.06 -9.94
CA SER A 61 -23.70 1.86 -8.76
C SER A 61 -22.96 1.46 -7.48
N PHE A 62 -22.37 0.28 -7.44
CA PHE A 62 -21.61 -0.24 -6.31
C PHE A 62 -20.10 -0.25 -6.58
N ASP A 63 -19.69 0.02 -7.82
CA ASP A 63 -18.28 0.09 -8.22
C ASP A 63 -17.68 1.46 -7.90
N CYS A 64 -17.09 1.56 -6.72
CA CYS A 64 -16.45 2.79 -6.24
C CYS A 64 -15.07 3.09 -6.87
N TRP A 65 -14.55 2.18 -7.71
CA TRP A 65 -13.24 2.34 -8.34
C TRP A 65 -13.35 2.85 -9.77
N CYS A 66 -14.19 2.23 -10.55
CA CYS A 66 -14.28 2.45 -11.99
C CYS A 66 -15.69 2.84 -12.46
N ASN A 67 -16.68 2.98 -11.58
CA ASN A 67 -18.07 3.27 -11.92
C ASN A 67 -18.65 2.31 -12.99
N GLY A 68 -18.24 1.05 -12.94
CA GLY A 68 -18.67 0.03 -13.90
C GLY A 68 -17.93 0.04 -15.24
N ASP A 69 -16.90 0.86 -15.41
CA ASP A 69 -16.07 0.87 -16.62
C ASP A 69 -15.20 -0.40 -16.69
N ARG A 70 -15.62 -1.35 -17.51
CA ARG A 70 -14.92 -2.63 -17.71
C ARG A 70 -13.59 -2.47 -18.40
N THR A 71 -13.46 -1.48 -19.29
CA THR A 71 -12.19 -1.20 -19.97
C THR A 71 -11.14 -0.77 -18.95
N LEU A 72 -11.54 0.04 -17.99
CA LEU A 72 -10.69 0.45 -16.90
C LEU A 72 -10.34 -0.74 -15.99
N TRP A 73 -11.30 -1.60 -15.66
CA TRP A 73 -11.04 -2.83 -14.91
C TRP A 73 -10.06 -3.77 -15.60
N LYS A 74 -10.14 -3.93 -16.94
CA LYS A 74 -9.16 -4.70 -17.71
C LYS A 74 -7.78 -4.10 -17.60
N LYS A 75 -7.63 -2.78 -17.71
CA LYS A 75 -6.35 -2.10 -17.52
C LYS A 75 -5.78 -2.29 -16.12
N ILE A 76 -6.63 -2.28 -15.08
CA ILE A 76 -6.21 -2.58 -13.69
C ILE A 76 -5.69 -4.02 -13.56
N ALA A 77 -6.41 -4.98 -14.11
CA ALA A 77 -6.01 -6.40 -14.06
C ALA A 77 -4.67 -6.62 -14.81
N ASN A 78 -4.51 -6.01 -15.99
CA ASN A 78 -3.25 -6.07 -16.73
C ASN A 78 -2.11 -5.35 -16.00
N GLN A 79 -2.38 -4.23 -15.33
CA GLN A 79 -1.40 -3.54 -14.49
C GLN A 79 -0.95 -4.41 -13.32
N LEU A 80 -1.86 -5.16 -12.70
CA LEU A 80 -1.52 -6.12 -11.65
C LEU A 80 -0.70 -7.29 -12.22
N LYS A 81 -1.07 -7.82 -13.41
CA LYS A 81 -0.34 -8.87 -14.11
C LYS A 81 1.10 -8.42 -14.41
N LEU A 82 1.28 -7.21 -14.93
CA LEU A 82 2.61 -6.63 -15.19
C LEU A 82 3.43 -6.49 -13.90
N ARG A 83 2.82 -5.98 -12.84
CA ARG A 83 3.49 -5.84 -11.53
C ARG A 83 3.97 -7.20 -10.99
N MET A 84 3.16 -8.24 -11.10
CA MET A 84 3.51 -9.60 -10.70
C MET A 84 4.64 -10.16 -11.56
N ALA A 85 4.59 -9.97 -12.88
CA ALA A 85 5.62 -10.38 -13.80
C ALA A 85 6.99 -9.77 -13.44
N LEU A 86 7.03 -8.47 -13.15
CA LEU A 86 8.25 -7.78 -12.73
C LEU A 86 8.83 -8.33 -11.41
N ARG A 87 7.98 -8.82 -10.50
CA ARG A 87 8.44 -9.41 -9.23
C ARG A 87 9.15 -10.74 -9.41
N ILE A 88 8.73 -11.56 -10.36
CA ILE A 88 9.32 -12.87 -10.61
C ILE A 88 10.50 -12.86 -11.57
N VAL A 89 10.91 -11.71 -12.10
CA VAL A 89 11.94 -11.59 -13.14
C VAL A 89 13.27 -12.27 -12.79
N LYS A 90 13.65 -12.28 -11.50
CA LYS A 90 14.92 -12.90 -11.07
C LYS A 90 14.81 -14.40 -10.78
N VAL A 91 13.62 -14.92 -10.52
CA VAL A 91 13.40 -16.33 -10.19
C VAL A 91 12.85 -17.12 -11.36
N ASN A 92 12.08 -16.50 -12.24
CA ASN A 92 11.54 -17.08 -13.47
C ASN A 92 11.46 -16.04 -14.58
N PRO A 93 12.60 -15.72 -15.24
CA PRO A 93 12.66 -14.69 -16.27
C PRO A 93 11.81 -14.99 -17.51
N VAL A 94 11.62 -16.26 -17.84
CA VAL A 94 10.84 -16.70 -19.01
C VAL A 94 9.37 -16.35 -18.85
N ASP A 95 8.76 -16.75 -17.74
CA ASP A 95 7.37 -16.43 -17.45
C ASP A 95 7.20 -14.93 -17.17
N ALA A 96 8.18 -14.29 -16.53
CA ALA A 96 8.19 -12.85 -16.33
C ALA A 96 8.07 -12.09 -17.64
N GLU A 97 8.90 -12.42 -18.63
CA GLU A 97 8.88 -11.80 -19.96
C GLU A 97 7.55 -12.06 -20.68
N LYS A 98 7.07 -13.30 -20.64
CA LYS A 98 5.80 -13.69 -21.24
C LYS A 98 4.64 -12.84 -20.70
N TYR A 99 4.42 -12.88 -19.38
CA TYR A 99 3.30 -12.18 -18.74
C TYR A 99 3.42 -10.66 -18.84
N ALA A 100 4.64 -10.10 -18.80
CA ALA A 100 4.83 -8.68 -19.00
C ALA A 100 4.45 -8.23 -20.41
N LYS A 101 4.88 -8.96 -21.47
CA LYS A 101 4.50 -8.68 -22.85
C LYS A 101 3.00 -8.78 -23.07
N GLU A 102 2.37 -9.84 -22.57
CA GLU A 102 0.91 -10.03 -22.65
C GLU A 102 0.16 -8.85 -22.00
N ALA A 103 0.54 -8.45 -20.78
CA ALA A 103 -0.09 -7.36 -20.08
C ALA A 103 0.05 -6.01 -20.80
N ILE A 104 1.23 -5.70 -21.31
CA ILE A 104 1.49 -4.45 -22.02
C ILE A 104 0.69 -4.40 -23.34
N GLN A 105 0.68 -5.51 -24.10
CA GLN A 105 -0.06 -5.60 -25.37
C GLN A 105 -1.56 -5.48 -25.17
N ALA A 106 -2.10 -6.05 -24.09
CA ALA A 106 -3.50 -5.97 -23.75
C ALA A 106 -3.94 -4.60 -23.19
N GLY A 107 -3.00 -3.75 -22.81
CA GLY A 107 -3.19 -2.39 -22.32
C GLY A 107 -3.17 -2.30 -20.79
N VAL A 108 -2.32 -1.43 -20.30
CA VAL A 108 -2.15 -1.08 -18.89
C VAL A 108 -2.65 0.34 -18.61
N LEU A 109 -2.57 0.77 -17.35
CA LEU A 109 -2.85 2.15 -16.99
C LEU A 109 -1.68 3.05 -17.46
N GLU A 110 -1.96 3.96 -18.38
CA GLU A 110 -0.96 4.87 -18.96
C GLU A 110 -1.13 6.29 -18.44
N ASP A 111 -2.34 6.85 -18.53
CA ASP A 111 -2.59 8.28 -18.36
C ASP A 111 -3.47 8.63 -17.15
N LYS A 112 -3.97 7.66 -16.42
CA LYS A 112 -4.90 7.90 -15.31
C LYS A 112 -4.54 7.10 -14.09
N ASP A 113 -4.41 7.80 -12.97
CA ASP A 113 -4.43 7.19 -11.65
C ASP A 113 -5.86 6.80 -11.26
N ILE A 114 -6.00 5.68 -10.58
CA ILE A 114 -7.26 5.30 -9.96
C ILE A 114 -7.26 5.85 -8.56
N LEU A 115 -8.09 6.85 -8.35
CA LEU A 115 -8.27 7.47 -7.05
C LEU A 115 -9.42 6.79 -6.32
N ILE A 116 -9.08 6.02 -5.28
CA ILE A 116 -10.08 5.49 -4.35
C ILE A 116 -10.59 6.66 -3.52
N ASN A 117 -11.89 6.93 -3.59
CA ASN A 117 -12.49 8.02 -2.83
C ASN A 117 -12.32 7.75 -1.32
N LYS A 118 -11.84 8.76 -0.59
CA LYS A 118 -11.60 8.69 0.87
C LYS A 118 -12.84 8.27 1.68
N SER A 119 -14.04 8.50 1.18
CA SER A 119 -15.28 8.13 1.86
C SER A 119 -15.47 6.62 2.05
N TYR A 120 -14.75 5.80 1.27
CA TYR A 120 -14.86 4.35 1.33
C TYR A 120 -13.81 3.66 2.19
N SER A 121 -12.85 4.40 2.74
CA SER A 121 -11.78 3.84 3.55
C SER A 121 -11.75 4.44 4.95
N ASN A 122 -12.68 4.02 5.79
CA ASN A 122 -12.65 4.38 7.21
C ASN A 122 -11.38 3.88 7.91
N GLU A 123 -10.79 2.78 7.43
CA GLU A 123 -9.59 2.21 8.04
C GLU A 123 -8.32 3.00 7.69
N LEU A 124 -8.12 3.38 6.44
CA LEU A 124 -7.01 4.27 6.05
C LEU A 124 -7.11 5.62 6.77
N ARG A 125 -8.31 6.15 6.93
CA ARG A 125 -8.55 7.37 7.67
C ARG A 125 -8.20 7.20 9.15
N ARG A 126 -8.61 6.11 9.80
CA ARG A 126 -8.26 5.80 11.20
C ARG A 126 -6.74 5.67 11.38
N MET A 127 -6.05 4.95 10.49
CA MET A 127 -4.59 4.83 10.55
C MET A 127 -3.90 6.19 10.43
N MET A 128 -4.43 7.09 9.61
CA MET A 128 -3.90 8.44 9.45
C MET A 128 -4.25 9.35 10.63
N ASP A 129 -5.49 9.29 11.14
CA ASP A 129 -5.97 10.13 12.24
C ASP A 129 -5.34 9.72 13.58
N TRP A 130 -5.04 8.44 13.78
CA TRP A 130 -4.41 7.93 15.00
C TRP A 130 -2.89 8.02 14.98
N LEU A 131 -2.29 8.50 13.88
CA LEU A 131 -0.84 8.60 13.69
C LEU A 131 -0.11 7.25 13.78
N ASP A 132 -0.80 6.16 13.55
CA ASP A 132 -0.23 4.80 13.55
C ASP A 132 0.58 4.49 12.29
N SER A 133 0.50 5.37 11.29
CA SER A 133 1.23 5.23 10.05
C SER A 133 2.02 6.49 9.72
N GLY A 134 3.24 6.29 9.27
CA GLY A 134 4.11 7.33 8.76
C GLY A 134 4.59 7.00 7.35
N ILE A 135 5.12 8.01 6.66
CA ILE A 135 5.72 7.81 5.35
C ILE A 135 7.02 7.05 5.52
N GLY A 136 7.19 5.96 4.79
CA GLY A 136 8.41 5.15 4.86
C GLY A 136 9.66 5.95 4.49
N SER A 137 10.73 5.81 5.28
CA SER A 137 12.00 6.51 5.05
C SER A 137 12.62 6.20 3.69
N SER A 138 12.42 4.99 3.18
CA SER A 138 12.98 4.55 1.90
C SER A 138 12.45 5.37 0.72
N ILE A 139 11.14 5.59 0.64
CA ILE A 139 10.56 6.40 -0.45
C ILE A 139 10.95 7.86 -0.32
N VAL A 140 10.98 8.41 0.90
CA VAL A 140 11.38 9.79 1.14
C VAL A 140 12.84 10.01 0.79
N ALA A 141 13.74 9.11 1.19
CA ALA A 141 15.16 9.17 0.86
C ALA A 141 15.39 9.11 -0.66
N PHE A 142 14.67 8.21 -1.35
CA PHE A 142 14.73 8.10 -2.80
C PHE A 142 14.28 9.39 -3.49
N MET A 143 13.10 9.90 -3.14
CA MET A 143 12.55 11.11 -3.73
C MET A 143 13.39 12.36 -3.40
N ASN A 144 13.99 12.43 -2.21
CA ASN A 144 14.92 13.50 -1.84
C ASN A 144 16.23 13.41 -2.63
N GLY A 145 16.79 12.20 -2.78
CA GLY A 145 18.05 11.98 -3.51
C GLY A 145 17.95 12.36 -4.98
N TYR A 146 16.82 12.09 -5.63
CA TYR A 146 16.55 12.46 -7.02
C TYR A 146 15.91 13.83 -7.18
N ASN A 147 15.68 14.58 -6.12
CA ASN A 147 14.96 15.86 -6.13
C ASN A 147 13.61 15.77 -6.87
N ASP A 148 12.86 14.70 -6.63
CA ASP A 148 11.63 14.37 -7.33
C ASP A 148 10.58 15.51 -7.18
N PRO A 149 10.08 16.11 -8.28
CA PRO A 149 9.14 17.22 -8.24
C PRO A 149 7.76 16.83 -7.70
N ARG A 150 7.45 15.53 -7.60
CA ARG A 150 6.18 15.04 -7.07
C ARG A 150 6.09 15.05 -5.55
N ARG A 151 7.21 15.26 -4.84
CA ARG A 151 7.23 15.30 -3.36
C ARG A 151 6.13 16.16 -2.75
N PRO A 152 5.93 17.43 -3.17
CA PRO A 152 4.89 18.28 -2.58
C PRO A 152 3.47 17.85 -2.93
N LEU A 153 3.29 16.96 -3.93
CA LEU A 153 1.99 16.39 -4.29
C LEU A 153 1.61 15.21 -3.41
N TYR A 154 2.61 14.46 -2.94
CA TYR A 154 2.39 13.26 -2.11
C TYR A 154 2.47 13.54 -0.62
N PHE A 155 3.29 14.49 -0.21
CA PHE A 155 3.62 14.70 1.19
C PHE A 155 3.43 16.16 1.59
N THR A 156 2.99 16.37 2.82
CA THR A 156 2.97 17.70 3.43
C THR A 156 4.29 17.95 4.17
N THR A 157 4.68 19.21 4.24
CA THR A 157 5.89 19.66 4.95
C THR A 157 5.66 19.84 6.44
N ASN A 158 4.56 19.35 7.01
CA ASN A 158 4.31 19.43 8.44
C ASN A 158 5.38 18.64 9.20
N VAL A 159 6.51 19.28 9.37
CA VAL A 159 7.56 18.82 10.26
C VAL A 159 7.01 19.02 11.67
N ARG A 160 6.86 17.96 12.46
CA ARG A 160 6.72 18.12 13.90
C ARG A 160 7.97 18.86 14.38
N HIS A 161 7.76 19.96 15.06
CA HIS A 161 8.84 20.67 15.69
C HIS A 161 9.57 19.73 16.66
N LEU A 162 10.87 19.57 16.46
CA LEU A 162 11.70 18.88 17.43
C LEU A 162 12.00 19.85 18.54
N VAL A 163 11.39 19.67 19.67
CA VAL A 163 11.67 20.43 20.88
C VAL A 163 12.99 19.94 21.49
N LYS A 164 13.83 20.82 21.98
CA LYS A 164 15.05 20.46 22.70
C LYS A 164 14.67 19.66 23.96
N GLU A 165 15.43 18.61 24.30
CA GLU A 165 15.20 17.80 25.49
C GLU A 165 15.11 18.61 26.79
N THR A 166 15.73 19.80 26.83
CA THR A 166 15.74 20.71 27.98
C THR A 166 14.78 21.87 27.85
N ALA A 167 13.90 21.86 26.86
CA ALA A 167 12.95 22.93 26.67
C ALA A 167 11.83 22.87 27.70
N GLU A 168 11.58 23.99 28.37
CA GLU A 168 10.47 24.14 29.30
C GLU A 168 9.23 24.64 28.52
N PRO A 169 8.04 24.08 28.74
CA PRO A 169 6.83 24.59 28.14
C PRO A 169 6.53 26.02 28.67
N THR A 170 5.95 26.84 27.83
CA THR A 170 5.56 28.24 28.20
C THR A 170 4.47 28.29 29.26
N GLY A 171 3.80 27.17 29.54
CA GLY A 171 2.63 27.10 30.40
C GLY A 171 1.33 27.36 29.64
N GLU A 172 1.38 27.70 28.37
CA GLU A 172 0.23 27.87 27.49
C GLU A 172 -0.01 26.59 26.68
N LYS A 173 -1.25 26.38 26.30
CA LYS A 173 -1.68 25.26 25.45
C LYS A 173 -2.17 25.77 24.11
N ASP A 174 -1.91 24.99 23.04
CA ASP A 174 -2.48 25.26 21.74
C ASP A 174 -3.96 24.82 21.64
N GLN A 175 -4.57 25.02 20.47
CA GLN A 175 -5.95 24.63 20.20
C GLN A 175 -6.21 23.12 20.27
N ASN A 176 -5.16 22.29 20.28
CA ASN A 176 -5.22 20.83 20.43
C ASN A 176 -4.90 20.38 21.86
N ASN A 177 -4.75 21.35 22.79
CA ASN A 177 -4.34 21.11 24.19
C ASN A 177 -2.91 20.55 24.33
N GLU A 178 -2.02 20.82 23.34
CA GLU A 178 -0.60 20.48 23.40
C GLU A 178 0.21 21.65 23.99
N ASP A 179 1.34 21.34 24.66
CA ASP A 179 2.20 22.35 25.27
C ASP A 179 2.88 23.23 24.21
N ILE A 180 2.86 24.54 24.41
CA ILE A 180 3.56 25.51 23.57
C ILE A 180 4.97 25.74 24.13
N TYR A 181 5.97 25.74 23.27
CA TYR A 181 7.37 25.98 23.60
C TYR A 181 7.88 27.26 22.95
N ASN A 182 8.91 27.87 23.50
CA ASN A 182 9.54 29.04 22.89
C ASN A 182 10.16 28.65 21.52
N GLU A 183 10.02 29.51 20.53
CA GLU A 183 10.60 29.26 19.18
C GLU A 183 12.12 29.00 19.20
N SER A 184 12.84 29.59 20.15
CA SER A 184 14.30 29.37 20.32
C SER A 184 14.64 27.93 20.73
N ASP A 185 13.69 27.22 21.31
CA ASP A 185 13.87 25.85 21.80
C ASP A 185 13.36 24.80 20.82
N ILE A 186 12.78 25.25 19.71
CA ILE A 186 12.32 24.38 18.63
C ILE A 186 13.47 24.12 17.67
N LEU A 187 13.91 22.88 17.56
CA LEU A 187 14.91 22.46 16.59
C LEU A 187 14.27 22.20 15.24
N ILE A 188 14.37 23.17 14.33
CA ILE A 188 13.99 22.95 12.92
C ILE A 188 15.22 22.39 12.22
N ARG A 189 15.15 21.16 11.73
CA ARG A 189 16.17 20.65 10.81
C ARG A 189 16.10 21.42 9.50
N LYS A 190 16.95 22.46 9.36
CA LYS A 190 17.12 23.16 8.10
C LYS A 190 17.64 22.17 7.05
N GLY A 191 16.91 22.02 5.97
CA GLY A 191 17.32 21.25 4.79
C GLY A 191 16.59 19.96 4.51
N ALA A 192 15.86 19.36 5.46
CA ALA A 192 15.04 18.19 5.21
C ALA A 192 13.55 18.58 5.24
N GLN A 193 13.01 18.94 4.10
CA GLN A 193 11.58 19.27 3.98
C GLN A 193 10.66 18.08 4.21
N TYR A 194 11.19 16.86 4.02
CA TYR A 194 10.43 15.61 4.15
C TYR A 194 11.27 14.59 4.92
N ILE A 195 10.67 14.00 5.94
CA ILE A 195 11.31 12.99 6.79
C ILE A 195 10.43 11.74 6.77
N GLY A 196 11.04 10.59 6.45
CA GLY A 196 10.35 9.30 6.47
C GLY A 196 10.66 8.53 7.75
N VAL A 197 9.74 7.66 8.15
CA VAL A 197 9.88 6.78 9.30
C VAL A 197 10.58 5.49 8.87
N PRO A 198 11.70 5.07 9.51
CA PRO A 198 12.32 3.77 9.24
C PRO A 198 11.37 2.61 9.54
N VAL A 199 11.49 1.53 8.75
CA VAL A 199 10.73 0.30 9.00
C VAL A 199 11.18 -0.30 10.34
N GLY A 200 10.23 -0.70 11.17
CA GLY A 200 10.50 -1.30 12.49
C GLY A 200 10.80 -0.30 13.61
N CYS A 201 10.74 1.01 13.35
CA CYS A 201 10.72 1.99 14.43
C CYS A 201 9.34 1.99 15.09
N GLU A 202 9.28 1.77 16.39
CA GLU A 202 8.12 2.14 17.18
C GLU A 202 7.95 3.65 17.11
N LEU A 203 6.77 4.10 16.69
CA LEU A 203 6.38 5.49 16.88
C LEU A 203 6.26 5.66 18.39
N GLY A 204 7.24 6.33 18.99
CA GLY A 204 7.38 6.45 20.43
C GLY A 204 6.05 6.75 21.11
N ASN A 205 5.82 6.00 22.18
CA ASN A 205 4.63 6.13 23.01
C ASN A 205 4.47 7.60 23.40
N LYS A 206 3.34 8.22 23.08
CA LYS A 206 3.06 9.63 23.39
C LYS A 206 3.01 9.93 24.89
N ASN A 207 3.04 8.89 25.70
CA ASN A 207 3.09 9.00 27.16
C ASN A 207 4.55 8.76 27.55
N GLY A 208 5.30 9.86 27.66
CA GLY A 208 6.70 9.85 28.09
C GLY A 208 6.93 9.00 29.35
N GLY A 209 7.12 7.72 29.13
CA GLY A 209 7.69 6.80 30.07
C GLY A 209 9.16 6.64 29.67
N ASN A 210 10.02 7.29 30.41
CA ASN A 210 11.41 6.93 30.46
C ASN A 210 11.50 5.46 30.87
N ASP A 211 12.11 4.63 30.02
CA ASP A 211 12.93 3.48 30.42
C ASP A 211 14.21 3.49 29.60
#